data_295428f956f136b1196a1a353798dd8a
#
_entry.id   295428f956f136b1196a1a353798dd8a
#
_cell.length_a   1.000
_cell.length_b   1.000
_cell.length_c   1.000
_cell.angle_alpha   90.00
_cell.angle_beta   90.00
_cell.angle_gamma   90.00
#
_symmetry.space_group_name_H-M   'P 1'
#
loop_
_entity.id
_entity.type
_entity.pdbx_description
1 polymer ?
#
loop_
_entity_poly.entity_id
_entity_poly.type
_entity_poly.pdbx_seq_one_letter_code
_entity_poly.pdbx_strand_id
1 'polypeptide(L)'
;MYKNTSSEPKMANLPYFLDTTLNADNRWVKLAGLIPWSDIEKIYALNFRSQKGPKAISARTAFGALIIQVKLSLTDEETVEIIAENPYMQYFIGLEKYEQKAPFDSSMMTHFRKRFNAHDIKDIDELLHSATRKKSDAPNDDSDDEPMSNKGSIIVDASCVPADIHYPTDLGLLNKAREKTEEIIDLLWSNRSNVDEKVKPRTYREDGRKSFLSIVLQKRASRKKRRQVLDKQLNSVKRNLQSINELKNHADLSLLKSSLYRDLLVIDTLYQQQKYMYDNNVKSVSDRIVSIHQPHIRPIVRGKAGAHTEFGAKISISVVDGWSFLDTINFDAYNEGTELISQIEQYKNRFGYYPESAHADKIYRNKENRKYCKNHGIRISGPCLGRPPKDMMLRKEQKEIQRQDEAVRNAVEGRFGVAKRKYKLDRI
;
A
#
# COMPACT_ATOMS: atom_id res chain seq x y z
N MET A 1 16.47 24.16 -2.82
CA MET A 1 17.70 23.82 -2.08
C MET A 1 17.31 23.36 -0.68
N TYR A 2 17.73 22.20 -0.28
CA TYR A 2 17.56 21.70 1.08
C TYR A 2 18.70 22.22 1.97
N LYS A 3 18.34 22.88 3.08
CA LYS A 3 19.29 23.30 4.11
C LYS A 3 18.92 22.54 5.38
N ASN A 4 19.86 21.80 5.94
CA ASN A 4 19.66 21.12 7.22
C ASN A 4 19.40 22.19 8.30
N THR A 5 18.22 22.13 8.90
CA THR A 5 17.81 22.99 10.01
C THR A 5 17.62 22.08 11.22
N SER A 6 18.09 22.52 12.39
CA SER A 6 17.83 21.76 13.62
C SER A 6 16.33 21.50 13.76
N SER A 7 15.94 20.23 13.71
CA SER A 7 14.55 19.77 13.78
C SER A 7 14.14 19.34 15.19
N GLU A 8 15.03 19.47 16.16
CA GLU A 8 14.74 19.11 17.55
C GLU A 8 13.57 19.95 18.11
N PRO A 9 12.64 19.35 18.86
CA PRO A 9 11.55 20.08 19.46
C PRO A 9 12.09 21.10 20.49
N LYS A 10 11.66 22.34 20.36
CA LYS A 10 11.90 23.33 21.41
C LYS A 10 11.19 22.92 22.69
N MET A 11 11.68 23.39 23.84
CA MET A 11 11.05 23.12 25.11
C MET A 11 9.61 23.69 25.13
N ALA A 12 8.65 22.83 25.48
CA ALA A 12 7.23 23.21 25.49
C ALA A 12 6.88 24.28 26.57
N ASN A 13 7.79 24.54 27.48
CA ASN A 13 7.64 25.56 28.51
C ASN A 13 8.01 27.00 28.07
N LEU A 14 8.44 27.19 26.82
CA LEU A 14 8.62 28.53 26.27
C LEU A 14 7.28 29.09 25.77
N PRO A 15 7.04 30.43 25.86
CA PRO A 15 5.84 31.06 25.30
C PRO A 15 5.72 30.73 23.81
N TYR A 16 4.57 30.20 23.40
CA TYR A 16 4.34 29.76 22.04
C TYR A 16 3.09 30.40 21.41
N PHE A 17 2.04 30.56 22.20
CA PHE A 17 0.75 31.09 21.76
C PHE A 17 0.20 32.08 22.81
N LEU A 18 -0.04 33.34 22.40
CA LEU A 18 -0.57 34.40 23.25
C LEU A 18 0.16 34.51 24.61
N ASP A 19 1.50 34.45 24.59
CA ASP A 19 2.37 34.45 25.77
C ASP A 19 2.11 33.31 26.78
N THR A 20 1.35 32.28 26.39
CA THR A 20 1.13 31.10 27.19
C THR A 20 2.04 29.95 26.75
N THR A 21 2.33 29.07 27.69
CA THR A 21 3.05 27.81 27.41
C THR A 21 2.10 26.73 26.90
N LEU A 22 2.59 25.86 26.03
CA LEU A 22 1.84 24.68 25.63
C LEU A 22 1.78 23.65 26.77
N ASN A 23 0.64 23.00 26.93
CA ASN A 23 0.50 21.92 27.90
C ASN A 23 1.38 20.73 27.50
N ALA A 24 2.36 20.41 28.35
CA ALA A 24 3.29 19.29 28.13
C ALA A 24 2.59 17.92 28.06
N ASP A 25 1.41 17.78 28.69
CA ASP A 25 0.61 16.56 28.66
C ASP A 25 -0.19 16.36 27.36
N ASN A 26 -0.22 17.37 26.48
CA ASN A 26 -0.90 17.25 25.21
C ASN A 26 -0.26 16.16 24.34
N ARG A 27 -1.11 15.36 23.69
CA ARG A 27 -0.69 14.23 22.84
C ARG A 27 0.29 14.62 21.74
N TRP A 28 0.18 15.82 21.16
CA TRP A 28 1.07 16.29 20.08
C TRP A 28 2.43 16.70 20.61
N VAL A 29 2.47 17.29 21.80
CA VAL A 29 3.72 17.63 22.49
C VAL A 29 4.48 16.36 22.89
N LYS A 30 3.79 15.40 23.50
CA LYS A 30 4.37 14.08 23.84
C LYS A 30 4.89 13.36 22.58
N LEU A 31 4.09 13.35 21.50
CA LEU A 31 4.47 12.70 20.26
C LEU A 31 5.69 13.39 19.60
N ALA A 32 5.76 14.74 19.65
CA ALA A 32 6.92 15.47 19.13
C ALA A 32 8.22 15.06 19.83
N GLY A 33 8.18 14.82 21.14
CA GLY A 33 9.34 14.38 21.91
C GLY A 33 9.70 12.89 21.78
N LEU A 34 8.85 12.08 21.13
CA LEU A 34 9.13 10.66 20.87
C LEU A 34 9.82 10.42 19.51
N ILE A 35 9.58 11.30 18.56
CA ILE A 35 10.07 11.14 17.18
C ILE A 35 11.52 11.63 17.07
N PRO A 36 12.44 10.84 16.53
CA PRO A 36 13.84 11.22 16.32
C PRO A 36 13.98 12.09 15.06
N TRP A 37 13.55 13.36 15.16
CA TRP A 37 13.47 14.27 14.01
C TRP A 37 14.79 14.48 13.28
N SER A 38 15.91 14.53 14.01
CA SER A 38 17.25 14.71 13.43
C SER A 38 17.64 13.57 12.50
N ASP A 39 17.24 12.34 12.83
CA ASP A 39 17.56 11.18 11.99
C ASP A 39 16.62 11.09 10.78
N ILE A 40 15.34 11.42 10.96
CA ILE A 40 14.39 11.55 9.84
C ILE A 40 14.84 12.66 8.87
N GLU A 41 15.41 13.76 9.38
CA GLU A 41 15.96 14.84 8.57
C GLU A 41 17.09 14.34 7.67
N LYS A 42 17.97 13.47 8.17
CA LYS A 42 19.06 12.87 7.39
C LYS A 42 18.52 12.03 6.23
N ILE A 43 17.53 11.16 6.50
CA ILE A 43 16.88 10.33 5.48
C ILE A 43 16.22 11.21 4.42
N TYR A 44 15.45 12.21 4.84
CA TYR A 44 14.74 13.11 3.94
C TYR A 44 15.69 13.92 3.05
N ALA A 45 16.83 14.36 3.59
CA ALA A 45 17.83 15.13 2.86
C ALA A 45 18.40 14.37 1.64
N LEU A 46 18.51 13.06 1.70
CA LEU A 46 18.99 12.21 0.61
C LEU A 46 18.11 12.26 -0.64
N ASN A 47 16.85 12.63 -0.49
CA ASN A 47 15.88 12.70 -1.59
C ASN A 47 15.96 14.01 -2.40
N PHE A 48 16.87 14.92 -2.06
CA PHE A 48 17.08 16.19 -2.75
C PHE A 48 18.35 16.17 -3.61
N ARG A 49 18.18 15.98 -4.90
CA ARG A 49 19.28 15.90 -5.87
C ARG A 49 19.81 17.28 -6.30
N SER A 50 18.99 18.34 -6.22
CA SER A 50 19.35 19.67 -6.72
C SER A 50 19.64 20.63 -5.58
N GLN A 51 20.74 21.37 -5.72
CA GLN A 51 21.08 22.48 -4.83
C GLN A 51 20.51 23.82 -5.30
N LYS A 52 19.82 23.84 -6.45
CA LYS A 52 19.19 25.05 -7.03
C LYS A 52 17.68 25.04 -6.78
N GLY A 53 17.11 26.23 -6.60
CA GLY A 53 15.66 26.39 -6.43
C GLY A 53 15.26 26.98 -5.06
N PRO A 54 13.96 27.13 -4.78
CA PRO A 54 13.46 27.64 -3.52
C PRO A 54 13.84 26.73 -2.36
N LYS A 55 13.86 27.29 -1.13
CA LYS A 55 14.13 26.52 0.10
C LYS A 55 13.08 25.42 0.26
N ALA A 56 13.54 24.20 0.43
CA ALA A 56 12.65 23.08 0.70
C ALA A 56 12.06 23.16 2.11
N ILE A 57 10.84 22.68 2.26
CA ILE A 57 10.17 22.52 3.56
C ILE A 57 10.91 21.42 4.35
N SER A 58 11.06 21.60 5.67
CA SER A 58 11.78 20.68 6.55
C SER A 58 11.16 19.29 6.58
N ALA A 59 11.95 18.25 6.88
CA ALA A 59 11.45 16.89 7.08
C ALA A 59 10.39 16.84 8.18
N ARG A 60 10.61 17.57 9.28
CA ARG A 60 9.68 17.63 10.41
C ARG A 60 8.31 18.18 10.00
N THR A 61 8.28 19.25 9.19
CA THR A 61 7.02 19.78 8.67
C THR A 61 6.35 18.79 7.71
N ALA A 62 7.11 18.22 6.76
CA ALA A 62 6.57 17.32 5.77
C ALA A 62 6.05 16.00 6.39
N PHE A 63 6.87 15.33 7.19
CA PHE A 63 6.50 14.07 7.84
C PHE A 63 5.46 14.27 8.93
N GLY A 64 5.57 15.35 9.72
CA GLY A 64 4.59 15.70 10.73
C GLY A 64 3.20 15.96 10.16
N ALA A 65 3.11 16.67 9.02
CA ALA A 65 1.84 16.88 8.32
C ALA A 65 1.21 15.56 7.84
N LEU A 66 2.02 14.62 7.31
CA LEU A 66 1.55 13.29 6.92
C LEU A 66 1.04 12.47 8.12
N ILE A 67 1.72 12.55 9.28
CA ILE A 67 1.24 11.92 10.51
C ILE A 67 -0.10 12.51 10.95
N ILE A 68 -0.26 13.83 10.95
CA ILE A 68 -1.52 14.50 11.31
C ILE A 68 -2.64 14.02 10.38
N GLN A 69 -2.39 14.05 9.06
CA GLN A 69 -3.34 13.60 8.06
C GLN A 69 -3.84 12.19 8.31
N VAL A 70 -2.93 11.24 8.44
CA VAL A 70 -3.26 9.82 8.66
C VAL A 70 -3.95 9.60 9.99
N LYS A 71 -3.46 10.23 11.07
CA LYS A 71 -3.99 10.05 12.43
C LYS A 71 -5.41 10.58 12.59
N LEU A 72 -5.76 11.64 11.86
CA LEU A 72 -7.08 12.28 11.89
C LEU A 72 -7.94 11.92 10.68
N SER A 73 -7.41 11.20 9.70
CA SER A 73 -8.09 10.79 8.46
C SER A 73 -8.61 11.97 7.63
N LEU A 74 -7.80 13.02 7.50
CA LEU A 74 -8.13 14.26 6.81
C LEU A 74 -7.79 14.24 5.31
N THR A 75 -8.41 15.13 4.54
CA THR A 75 -7.97 15.49 3.18
C THR A 75 -6.71 16.36 3.22
N ASP A 76 -6.13 16.69 2.05
CA ASP A 76 -4.96 17.56 1.95
C ASP A 76 -5.30 18.98 2.42
N GLU A 77 -6.46 19.50 2.00
CA GLU A 77 -6.97 20.82 2.38
C GLU A 77 -7.27 20.90 3.88
N GLU A 78 -8.07 19.96 4.40
CA GLU A 78 -8.41 19.90 5.83
C GLU A 78 -7.17 19.77 6.72
N THR A 79 -6.12 19.06 6.25
CA THR A 79 -4.87 18.94 6.99
C THR A 79 -4.18 20.29 7.17
N VAL A 80 -4.11 21.07 6.11
CA VAL A 80 -3.48 22.40 6.16
C VAL A 80 -4.30 23.38 7.01
N GLU A 81 -5.63 23.37 6.87
CA GLU A 81 -6.54 24.20 7.64
C GLU A 81 -6.43 23.92 9.14
N ILE A 82 -6.52 22.65 9.56
CA ILE A 82 -6.45 22.30 10.97
C ILE A 82 -5.07 22.58 11.59
N ILE A 83 -3.99 22.48 10.79
CA ILE A 83 -2.66 22.88 11.24
C ILE A 83 -2.60 24.41 11.45
N ALA A 84 -3.20 25.21 10.54
CA ALA A 84 -3.23 26.65 10.68
C ALA A 84 -3.98 27.12 11.94
N GLU A 85 -5.04 26.40 12.31
CA GLU A 85 -5.88 26.74 13.47
C GLU A 85 -5.33 26.25 14.81
N ASN A 86 -4.43 25.25 14.83
CA ASN A 86 -4.06 24.52 16.04
C ASN A 86 -2.60 24.74 16.46
N PRO A 87 -2.31 25.46 17.54
CA PRO A 87 -0.94 25.72 17.99
C PRO A 87 -0.16 24.45 18.35
N TYR A 88 -0.81 23.41 18.87
CA TYR A 88 -0.15 22.14 19.18
C TYR A 88 0.30 21.38 17.93
N MET A 89 -0.47 21.48 16.82
CA MET A 89 -0.10 20.86 15.55
C MET A 89 1.03 21.63 14.87
N GLN A 90 1.00 22.97 14.96
CA GLN A 90 2.10 23.81 14.48
C GLN A 90 3.40 23.52 15.24
N TYR A 91 3.33 23.40 16.56
CA TYR A 91 4.47 22.95 17.38
C TYR A 91 4.98 21.57 16.94
N PHE A 92 4.05 20.63 16.70
CA PHE A 92 4.39 19.26 16.26
C PHE A 92 5.17 19.25 14.96
N ILE A 93 4.73 20.03 13.97
CA ILE A 93 5.42 20.15 12.66
C ILE A 93 6.66 21.05 12.69
N GLY A 94 7.02 21.61 13.85
CA GLY A 94 8.27 22.33 14.06
C GLY A 94 8.25 23.81 13.74
N LEU A 95 7.08 24.47 13.75
CA LEU A 95 7.06 25.93 13.67
C LEU A 95 7.60 26.52 14.98
N GLU A 96 8.35 27.63 14.86
CA GLU A 96 8.99 28.26 16.02
C GLU A 96 8.02 29.04 16.88
N LYS A 97 6.94 29.53 16.29
CA LYS A 97 5.87 30.29 16.93
C LYS A 97 4.55 29.98 16.25
N TYR A 98 3.46 30.27 16.91
CA TYR A 98 2.14 30.16 16.31
C TYR A 98 1.93 31.23 15.23
N GLU A 99 1.45 30.82 14.06
CA GLU A 99 1.12 31.68 12.94
C GLU A 99 -0.32 31.40 12.49
N GLN A 100 -1.11 32.46 12.28
CA GLN A 100 -2.49 32.33 11.79
C GLN A 100 -2.59 32.08 10.26
N LYS A 101 -1.48 31.69 9.65
CA LYS A 101 -1.41 31.39 8.22
C LYS A 101 -1.12 29.93 8.00
N ALA A 102 -1.67 29.41 6.91
CA ALA A 102 -1.31 28.07 6.45
C ALA A 102 0.22 27.97 6.24
N PRO A 103 0.90 26.98 6.85
CA PRO A 103 2.35 26.87 6.78
C PRO A 103 2.86 26.47 5.38
N PHE A 104 1.99 25.92 4.55
CA PHE A 104 2.26 25.54 3.17
C PHE A 104 0.93 25.34 2.42
N ASP A 105 0.99 25.29 1.09
CA ASP A 105 -0.17 25.03 0.22
C ASP A 105 -0.54 23.53 0.24
N SER A 106 -1.85 23.19 0.19
CA SER A 106 -2.34 21.80 0.26
C SER A 106 -1.76 20.89 -0.83
N SER A 107 -1.42 21.45 -2.01
CA SER A 107 -0.73 20.69 -3.08
C SER A 107 0.63 20.12 -2.66
N MET A 108 1.27 20.73 -1.64
CA MET A 108 2.53 20.24 -1.09
C MET A 108 2.42 18.86 -0.45
N MET A 109 1.24 18.48 0.05
CA MET A 109 1.00 17.14 0.61
C MET A 109 1.30 16.04 -0.41
N THR A 110 0.96 16.25 -1.68
CA THR A 110 1.32 15.33 -2.77
C THR A 110 2.85 15.24 -2.96
N HIS A 111 3.56 16.36 -2.83
CA HIS A 111 5.01 16.37 -2.91
C HIS A 111 5.65 15.69 -1.69
N PHE A 112 5.10 15.85 -0.50
CA PHE A 112 5.59 15.17 0.71
C PHE A 112 5.47 13.64 0.56
N ARG A 113 4.32 13.12 0.14
CA ARG A 113 4.12 11.69 -0.11
C ARG A 113 5.08 11.12 -1.16
N LYS A 114 5.39 11.89 -2.22
CA LYS A 114 6.34 11.47 -3.26
C LYS A 114 7.80 11.45 -2.81
N ARG A 115 8.14 12.27 -1.81
CA ARG A 115 9.52 12.38 -1.30
C ARG A 115 9.87 11.30 -0.30
N PHE A 116 8.91 10.78 0.45
CA PHE A 116 9.09 9.62 1.31
C PHE A 116 8.77 8.36 0.50
N ASN A 117 9.78 7.67 0.00
CA ASN A 117 9.59 6.39 -0.67
C ASN A 117 9.39 5.25 0.34
N ALA A 118 9.09 4.04 -0.14
CA ALA A 118 8.81 2.89 0.72
C ALA A 118 10.01 2.46 1.59
N HIS A 119 11.25 2.66 1.09
CA HIS A 119 12.47 2.39 1.83
C HIS A 119 12.63 3.38 2.99
N ASP A 120 12.47 4.69 2.71
CA ASP A 120 12.56 5.74 3.75
C ASP A 120 11.57 5.50 4.88
N ILE A 121 10.33 5.12 4.54
CA ILE A 121 9.29 4.83 5.55
C ILE A 121 9.70 3.62 6.41
N LYS A 122 10.32 2.60 5.82
CA LYS A 122 10.82 1.44 6.56
C LYS A 122 11.96 1.82 7.51
N ASP A 123 12.92 2.60 7.04
CA ASP A 123 14.03 3.09 7.87
C ASP A 123 13.53 3.97 9.02
N ILE A 124 12.54 4.84 8.74
CA ILE A 124 11.90 5.67 9.77
C ILE A 124 11.16 4.81 10.81
N ASP A 125 10.47 3.75 10.40
CA ASP A 125 9.78 2.83 11.31
C ASP A 125 10.78 2.12 12.25
N GLU A 126 11.91 1.69 11.73
CA GLU A 126 13.00 1.10 12.53
C GLU A 126 13.62 2.12 13.51
N LEU A 127 13.81 3.38 13.09
CA LEU A 127 14.28 4.45 13.96
C LEU A 127 13.28 4.77 15.09
N LEU A 128 11.99 4.85 14.77
CA LEU A 128 10.92 5.09 15.75
C LEU A 128 10.87 3.98 16.79
N HIS A 129 10.97 2.72 16.35
CA HIS A 129 11.02 1.59 17.24
C HIS A 129 12.24 1.64 18.18
N SER A 130 13.44 1.88 17.66
CA SER A 130 14.66 1.96 18.44
C SER A 130 14.65 3.13 19.45
N ALA A 131 14.09 4.28 19.05
CA ALA A 131 13.95 5.44 19.93
C ALA A 131 12.97 5.19 21.10
N THR A 132 11.89 4.44 20.85
CA THR A 132 10.91 4.09 21.90
C THR A 132 11.48 3.04 22.85
N ARG A 133 12.24 2.07 22.37
CA ARG A 133 12.86 1.01 23.17
C ARG A 133 13.94 1.56 24.11
N LYS A 134 14.83 2.44 23.64
CA LYS A 134 15.86 3.08 24.49
C LYS A 134 15.29 3.87 25.67
N LYS A 135 14.02 4.26 25.63
CA LYS A 135 13.33 4.93 26.74
C LYS A 135 12.72 3.96 27.75
N SER A 136 12.46 2.70 27.36
CA SER A 136 11.90 1.67 28.23
C SER A 136 12.97 0.86 28.95
N ASP A 137 14.14 0.69 28.33
CA ASP A 137 15.26 -0.09 28.87
C ASP A 137 16.34 0.88 29.34
N ALA A 138 16.25 1.36 30.60
CA ALA A 138 17.41 1.89 31.29
C ALA A 138 18.40 0.73 31.51
N PRO A 139 19.72 0.94 31.26
CA PRO A 139 20.67 -0.16 31.16
C PRO A 139 20.86 -0.85 32.51
N ASN A 140 20.56 -2.13 32.58
CA ASN A 140 21.31 -3.03 33.44
C ASN A 140 22.49 -3.51 32.61
N ASP A 141 23.61 -2.94 32.95
CA ASP A 141 24.94 -3.26 32.46
C ASP A 141 25.34 -4.67 32.93
N ASP A 142 26.27 -5.23 32.22
CA ASP A 142 27.02 -6.47 32.50
C ASP A 142 26.38 -7.80 32.10
N SER A 143 26.86 -8.31 30.94
CA SER A 143 27.60 -9.58 30.96
C SER A 143 28.10 -9.98 29.58
N ASP A 144 29.37 -10.27 29.59
CA ASP A 144 30.28 -10.92 28.67
C ASP A 144 29.74 -12.00 27.71
N ASP A 145 30.32 -12.07 26.54
CA ASP A 145 30.67 -13.15 25.59
C ASP A 145 30.02 -14.55 25.75
N GLU A 146 28.72 -14.66 26.04
CA GLU A 146 28.00 -15.89 25.74
C GLU A 146 27.28 -15.78 24.38
N PRO A 147 27.18 -16.87 23.60
CA PRO A 147 26.43 -16.88 22.36
C PRO A 147 25.01 -16.41 22.66
N MET A 148 24.60 -15.26 22.07
CA MET A 148 23.32 -14.62 22.35
C MET A 148 22.17 -15.62 22.25
N SER A 149 21.58 -15.98 23.36
CA SER A 149 20.39 -16.84 23.39
C SER A 149 19.24 -16.15 22.65
N ASN A 150 18.40 -16.94 22.00
CA ASN A 150 17.20 -16.43 21.35
C ASN A 150 16.32 -15.71 22.41
N LYS A 151 15.73 -14.57 22.03
CA LYS A 151 14.90 -13.74 22.94
C LYS A 151 13.63 -13.24 22.25
N GLY A 152 12.53 -13.19 23.00
CA GLY A 152 11.28 -12.61 22.56
C GLY A 152 10.52 -13.45 21.54
N SER A 153 9.47 -12.88 20.97
CA SER A 153 8.60 -13.57 20.02
C SER A 153 8.27 -12.68 18.82
N ILE A 154 8.10 -13.30 17.66
CA ILE A 154 7.60 -12.65 16.45
C ILE A 154 6.24 -13.24 16.09
N ILE A 155 5.26 -12.40 15.78
CA ILE A 155 3.97 -12.80 15.24
C ILE A 155 3.92 -12.34 13.79
N VAL A 156 3.62 -13.24 12.86
CA VAL A 156 3.61 -12.93 11.43
C VAL A 156 2.27 -13.30 10.80
N ASP A 157 1.79 -12.45 9.91
CA ASP A 157 0.60 -12.70 9.12
C ASP A 157 0.57 -11.82 7.87
N ALA A 158 -0.26 -12.17 6.89
CA ALA A 158 -0.46 -11.39 5.68
C ALA A 158 -1.95 -11.09 5.45
N SER A 159 -2.22 -9.94 4.86
CA SER A 159 -3.57 -9.54 4.51
C SER A 159 -3.61 -8.87 3.15
N CYS A 160 -4.76 -8.94 2.49
CA CYS A 160 -5.03 -8.13 1.32
C CYS A 160 -5.54 -6.74 1.73
N VAL A 161 -5.01 -5.73 1.08
CA VAL A 161 -5.45 -4.34 1.13
C VAL A 161 -6.18 -4.06 -0.19
N PRO A 162 -7.52 -4.04 -0.21
CA PRO A 162 -8.28 -3.89 -1.43
C PRO A 162 -8.07 -2.52 -2.08
N ALA A 163 -7.94 -2.52 -3.41
CA ALA A 163 -7.89 -1.28 -4.19
C ALA A 163 -9.31 -0.77 -4.49
N ASP A 164 -9.43 0.56 -4.60
CA ASP A 164 -10.67 1.22 -5.00
C ASP A 164 -10.92 1.05 -6.49
N ILE A 165 -11.30 -0.15 -6.91
CA ILE A 165 -11.68 -0.45 -8.28
C ILE A 165 -13.08 -1.11 -8.32
N HIS A 166 -13.82 -0.85 -9.38
CA HIS A 166 -15.02 -1.61 -9.64
C HIS A 166 -14.67 -3.08 -9.88
N TYR A 167 -15.54 -3.99 -9.43
CA TYR A 167 -15.32 -5.42 -9.66
C TYR A 167 -15.07 -5.68 -11.16
N PRO A 168 -13.88 -6.18 -11.54
CA PRO A 168 -13.47 -6.28 -12.93
C PRO A 168 -14.14 -7.48 -13.61
N THR A 169 -15.10 -7.18 -14.47
CA THR A 169 -15.64 -8.15 -15.42
C THR A 169 -15.01 -7.92 -16.79
N ASP A 170 -14.79 -8.98 -17.58
CA ASP A 170 -14.23 -8.87 -18.94
C ASP A 170 -15.04 -7.89 -19.78
N LEU A 171 -16.36 -7.99 -19.71
CA LEU A 171 -17.26 -7.10 -20.45
C LEU A 171 -17.17 -5.65 -19.98
N GLY A 172 -17.04 -5.42 -18.66
CA GLY A 172 -16.86 -4.08 -18.09
C GLY A 172 -15.55 -3.43 -18.48
N LEU A 173 -14.46 -4.21 -18.47
CA LEU A 173 -13.14 -3.75 -18.90
C LEU A 173 -13.10 -3.38 -20.37
N LEU A 174 -13.66 -4.22 -21.24
CA LEU A 174 -13.73 -3.94 -22.67
C LEU A 174 -14.65 -2.75 -23.00
N ASN A 175 -15.74 -2.57 -22.26
CA ASN A 175 -16.60 -1.39 -22.44
C ASN A 175 -15.86 -0.10 -22.06
N LYS A 176 -15.12 -0.09 -20.93
CA LYS A 176 -14.28 1.06 -20.55
C LYS A 176 -13.17 1.33 -21.57
N ALA A 177 -12.54 0.26 -22.09
CA ALA A 177 -11.54 0.37 -23.16
C ALA A 177 -12.11 0.99 -24.42
N ARG A 178 -13.32 0.55 -24.82
CA ARG A 178 -14.06 1.13 -25.95
C ARG A 178 -14.33 2.61 -25.75
N GLU A 179 -14.88 3.00 -24.61
CA GLU A 179 -15.21 4.40 -24.31
C GLU A 179 -13.96 5.29 -24.32
N LYS A 180 -12.86 4.82 -23.73
CA LYS A 180 -11.59 5.54 -23.73
C LYS A 180 -10.97 5.67 -25.13
N THR A 181 -11.03 4.62 -25.94
CA THR A 181 -10.53 4.68 -27.32
C THR A 181 -11.41 5.57 -28.20
N GLU A 182 -12.71 5.67 -27.95
CA GLU A 182 -13.60 6.63 -28.62
C GLU A 182 -13.25 8.08 -28.27
N GLU A 183 -12.95 8.36 -27.00
CA GLU A 183 -12.46 9.67 -26.53
C GLU A 183 -11.14 10.06 -27.22
N ILE A 184 -10.21 9.13 -27.34
CA ILE A 184 -8.92 9.35 -28.01
C ILE A 184 -9.13 9.64 -29.50
N ILE A 185 -9.99 8.89 -30.19
CA ILE A 185 -10.32 9.14 -31.61
C ILE A 185 -10.91 10.55 -31.79
N ASP A 186 -11.81 10.96 -30.88
CA ASP A 186 -12.42 12.30 -30.93
C ASP A 186 -11.36 13.40 -30.80
N LEU A 187 -10.43 13.26 -29.87
CA LEU A 187 -9.35 14.23 -29.63
C LEU A 187 -8.36 14.27 -30.79
N LEU A 188 -7.89 13.12 -31.28
CA LEU A 188 -6.96 13.07 -32.40
C LEU A 188 -7.59 13.61 -33.70
N TRP A 189 -8.85 13.28 -33.94
CA TRP A 189 -9.58 13.79 -35.10
C TRP A 189 -9.73 15.32 -35.08
N SER A 190 -10.02 15.89 -33.91
CA SER A 190 -10.19 17.34 -33.76
C SER A 190 -8.90 18.12 -33.95
N ASN A 191 -7.75 17.49 -33.69
CA ASN A 191 -6.43 18.14 -33.69
C ASN A 191 -5.51 17.67 -34.81
N ARG A 192 -6.04 17.00 -35.85
CA ARG A 192 -5.22 16.54 -36.97
C ARG A 192 -4.74 17.70 -37.85
N SER A 193 -3.54 17.58 -38.37
CA SER A 193 -2.91 18.56 -39.26
C SER A 193 -3.36 18.44 -40.71
N ASN A 194 -3.83 17.25 -41.13
CA ASN A 194 -4.27 17.01 -42.49
C ASN A 194 -5.80 17.04 -42.62
N VAL A 195 -6.31 17.97 -43.44
CA VAL A 195 -7.75 18.21 -43.65
C VAL A 195 -8.33 17.41 -44.81
N ASP A 196 -7.49 16.67 -45.58
CA ASP A 196 -7.92 15.92 -46.77
C ASP A 196 -8.78 14.69 -46.41
N GLU A 197 -8.68 14.13 -45.21
CA GLU A 197 -9.61 13.12 -44.71
C GLU A 197 -10.95 13.77 -44.34
N LYS A 198 -11.95 13.64 -45.21
CA LYS A 198 -13.28 14.26 -45.01
C LYS A 198 -14.20 13.53 -44.05
N VAL A 199 -13.89 12.28 -43.67
CA VAL A 199 -14.81 11.45 -42.87
C VAL A 199 -14.14 10.93 -41.62
N LYS A 200 -14.73 11.31 -40.49
CA LYS A 200 -14.30 10.80 -39.18
C LYS A 200 -14.48 9.29 -39.05
N PRO A 201 -13.50 8.54 -38.51
CA PRO A 201 -13.67 7.10 -38.27
C PRO A 201 -14.95 6.79 -37.45
N ARG A 202 -15.74 5.84 -37.96
CA ARG A 202 -16.99 5.43 -37.30
C ARG A 202 -16.70 4.56 -36.09
N THR A 203 -17.07 5.01 -34.89
CA THR A 203 -16.85 4.28 -33.61
C THR A 203 -18.04 3.38 -33.22
N TYR A 204 -19.24 3.58 -33.83
CA TYR A 204 -20.48 2.83 -33.50
C TYR A 204 -20.78 2.81 -32.01
N ARG A 205 -20.54 3.93 -31.30
CA ARG A 205 -20.63 4.05 -29.84
C ARG A 205 -21.99 3.72 -29.26
N GLU A 206 -23.06 4.07 -29.96
CA GLU A 206 -24.43 3.75 -29.52
C GLU A 206 -24.69 2.26 -29.53
N ASP A 207 -24.30 1.56 -30.61
CA ASP A 207 -24.48 0.11 -30.75
C ASP A 207 -23.62 -0.64 -29.72
N GLY A 208 -22.40 -0.18 -29.49
CA GLY A 208 -21.52 -0.69 -28.45
C GLY A 208 -22.14 -0.55 -27.05
N ARG A 209 -22.70 0.63 -26.73
CA ARG A 209 -23.40 0.90 -25.48
C ARG A 209 -24.66 0.06 -25.31
N LYS A 210 -25.52 0.03 -26.33
CA LYS A 210 -26.75 -0.79 -26.32
C LYS A 210 -26.43 -2.27 -26.11
N SER A 211 -25.41 -2.78 -26.82
CA SER A 211 -24.94 -4.15 -26.70
C SER A 211 -24.45 -4.45 -25.25
N PHE A 212 -23.64 -3.59 -24.65
CA PHE A 212 -23.18 -3.70 -23.26
C PHE A 212 -24.36 -3.73 -22.28
N LEU A 213 -25.25 -2.75 -22.34
CA LEU A 213 -26.40 -2.64 -21.46
C LEU A 213 -27.34 -3.84 -21.57
N SER A 214 -27.46 -4.46 -22.74
CA SER A 214 -28.28 -5.65 -22.96
C SER A 214 -27.89 -6.85 -22.11
N ILE A 215 -26.67 -6.86 -21.56
CA ILE A 215 -26.19 -7.91 -20.65
C ILE A 215 -26.20 -7.43 -19.19
N VAL A 216 -25.74 -6.21 -18.94
CA VAL A 216 -25.58 -5.69 -17.57
C VAL A 216 -26.92 -5.55 -16.86
N LEU A 217 -27.97 -5.14 -17.57
CA LEU A 217 -29.32 -5.00 -17.03
C LEU A 217 -30.05 -6.34 -16.85
N GLN A 218 -29.52 -7.45 -17.35
CA GLN A 218 -30.13 -8.76 -17.20
C GLN A 218 -29.58 -9.50 -15.98
N LYS A 219 -30.45 -9.85 -15.01
CA LYS A 219 -30.07 -10.66 -13.84
C LYS A 219 -29.43 -12.01 -14.21
N ARG A 220 -29.87 -12.63 -15.30
CA ARG A 220 -29.38 -13.95 -15.77
C ARG A 220 -29.27 -13.99 -17.30
N ALA A 221 -28.20 -13.45 -17.84
CA ALA A 221 -27.91 -13.60 -19.27
C ALA A 221 -27.27 -14.98 -19.56
N SER A 222 -27.69 -15.64 -20.67
CA SER A 222 -27.12 -16.91 -21.07
C SER A 222 -25.62 -16.77 -21.46
N ARG A 223 -24.86 -17.85 -21.26
CA ARG A 223 -23.43 -17.91 -21.63
C ARG A 223 -23.21 -17.55 -23.12
N LYS A 224 -24.07 -18.06 -24.01
CA LYS A 224 -24.03 -17.78 -25.45
C LYS A 224 -24.18 -16.30 -25.72
N LYS A 225 -25.18 -15.64 -25.11
CA LYS A 225 -25.43 -14.20 -25.30
C LYS A 225 -24.27 -13.36 -24.76
N ARG A 226 -23.74 -13.70 -23.56
CA ARG A 226 -22.56 -13.01 -23.01
C ARG A 226 -21.35 -13.11 -23.92
N ARG A 227 -21.08 -14.31 -24.50
CA ARG A 227 -19.97 -14.51 -25.43
C ARG A 227 -20.14 -13.71 -26.71
N GLN A 228 -21.36 -13.61 -27.25
CA GLN A 228 -21.66 -12.79 -28.44
C GLN A 228 -21.41 -11.30 -28.19
N VAL A 229 -21.82 -10.78 -27.01
CA VAL A 229 -21.60 -9.38 -26.67
C VAL A 229 -20.13 -9.10 -26.38
N LEU A 230 -19.42 -10.05 -25.76
CA LEU A 230 -17.97 -9.94 -25.55
C LEU A 230 -17.23 -9.82 -26.89
N ASP A 231 -17.59 -10.65 -27.89
CA ASP A 231 -17.06 -10.56 -29.24
C ASP A 231 -17.30 -9.19 -29.88
N LYS A 232 -18.52 -8.66 -29.77
CA LYS A 232 -18.85 -7.32 -30.29
C LYS A 232 -17.99 -6.24 -29.64
N GLN A 233 -17.76 -6.30 -28.33
CA GLN A 233 -16.92 -5.33 -27.62
C GLN A 233 -15.44 -5.47 -28.04
N LEU A 234 -14.91 -6.69 -28.17
CA LEU A 234 -13.57 -6.95 -28.71
C LEU A 234 -13.39 -6.36 -30.10
N ASN A 235 -14.35 -6.60 -31.00
CA ASN A 235 -14.30 -6.06 -32.37
C ASN A 235 -14.40 -4.52 -32.38
N SER A 236 -15.14 -3.91 -31.44
CA SER A 236 -15.20 -2.46 -31.30
C SER A 236 -13.86 -1.88 -30.84
N VAL A 237 -13.24 -2.46 -29.82
CA VAL A 237 -11.92 -2.02 -29.33
C VAL A 237 -10.87 -2.20 -30.43
N LYS A 238 -10.85 -3.35 -31.12
CA LYS A 238 -9.93 -3.60 -32.23
C LYS A 238 -10.01 -2.51 -33.32
N ARG A 239 -11.22 -2.22 -33.80
CA ARG A 239 -11.46 -1.18 -34.80
C ARG A 239 -10.99 0.19 -34.32
N ASN A 240 -11.33 0.55 -33.08
CA ASN A 240 -10.91 1.82 -32.50
C ASN A 240 -9.38 1.93 -32.40
N LEU A 241 -8.68 0.87 -31.98
CA LEU A 241 -7.21 0.84 -31.97
C LEU A 241 -6.61 0.97 -33.35
N GLN A 242 -7.22 0.34 -34.40
CA GLN A 242 -6.81 0.52 -35.76
C GLN A 242 -6.99 1.96 -36.24
N SER A 243 -8.15 2.57 -35.98
CA SER A 243 -8.40 3.99 -36.29
C SER A 243 -7.42 4.94 -35.59
N ILE A 244 -7.08 4.68 -34.33
CA ILE A 244 -6.06 5.46 -33.59
C ILE A 244 -4.69 5.30 -34.27
N ASN A 245 -4.34 4.06 -34.70
CA ASN A 245 -3.08 3.80 -35.38
C ASN A 245 -2.96 4.49 -36.73
N GLU A 246 -4.05 4.69 -37.46
CA GLU A 246 -4.11 5.49 -38.66
C GLU A 246 -4.01 6.99 -38.35
N LEU A 247 -4.80 7.49 -37.41
CA LEU A 247 -4.83 8.89 -37.04
C LEU A 247 -3.50 9.42 -36.48
N LYS A 248 -2.71 8.59 -35.78
CA LYS A 248 -1.39 9.00 -35.25
C LYS A 248 -0.40 9.44 -36.35
N ASN A 249 -0.61 9.05 -37.60
CA ASN A 249 0.22 9.49 -38.75
C ASN A 249 -0.07 10.95 -39.13
N HIS A 250 -1.22 11.50 -38.70
CA HIS A 250 -1.72 12.83 -39.07
C HIS A 250 -2.03 13.71 -37.84
N ALA A 251 -1.93 13.18 -36.67
CA ALA A 251 -2.14 13.90 -35.41
C ALA A 251 -1.06 13.56 -34.40
N ASP A 252 -0.60 14.56 -33.63
CA ASP A 252 0.42 14.39 -32.62
C ASP A 252 -0.19 13.78 -31.33
N LEU A 253 0.35 12.64 -30.90
CA LEU A 253 -0.04 11.98 -29.66
C LEU A 253 0.32 12.80 -28.40
N SER A 254 1.24 13.77 -28.52
CA SER A 254 1.57 14.68 -27.40
C SER A 254 0.40 15.57 -26.97
N LEU A 255 -0.63 15.71 -27.82
CA LEU A 255 -1.88 16.42 -27.53
C LEU A 255 -2.76 15.66 -26.52
N LEU A 256 -2.53 14.37 -26.35
CA LEU A 256 -3.22 13.59 -25.32
C LEU A 256 -2.67 13.94 -23.94
N LYS A 257 -3.56 14.13 -22.97
CA LYS A 257 -3.15 14.19 -21.57
C LYS A 257 -2.34 12.93 -21.22
N SER A 258 -1.30 13.07 -20.41
CA SER A 258 -0.41 11.95 -20.01
C SER A 258 -1.18 10.74 -19.44
N SER A 259 -2.29 10.97 -18.73
CA SER A 259 -3.16 9.89 -18.23
C SER A 259 -3.84 9.14 -19.38
N LEU A 260 -4.35 9.83 -20.38
CA LEU A 260 -5.05 9.22 -21.52
C LEU A 260 -4.09 8.48 -22.45
N TYR A 261 -2.87 9.03 -22.63
CA TYR A 261 -1.81 8.34 -23.36
C TYR A 261 -1.40 7.02 -22.68
N ARG A 262 -1.23 7.06 -21.35
CA ARG A 262 -0.97 5.85 -20.56
C ARG A 262 -2.12 4.84 -20.68
N ASP A 263 -3.37 5.30 -20.58
CA ASP A 263 -4.55 4.45 -20.72
C ASP A 263 -4.58 3.77 -22.09
N LEU A 264 -4.15 4.44 -23.17
CA LEU A 264 -4.04 3.84 -24.51
C LEU A 264 -3.08 2.66 -24.55
N LEU A 265 -1.88 2.80 -23.96
CA LEU A 265 -0.89 1.72 -23.88
C LEU A 265 -1.43 0.52 -23.07
N VAL A 266 -2.12 0.79 -21.98
CA VAL A 266 -2.74 -0.24 -21.14
C VAL A 266 -3.88 -0.95 -21.90
N ILE A 267 -4.68 -0.22 -22.67
CA ILE A 267 -5.80 -0.76 -23.44
C ILE A 267 -5.31 -1.70 -24.55
N ASP A 268 -4.19 -1.40 -25.19
CA ASP A 268 -3.63 -2.31 -26.19
C ASP A 268 -3.27 -3.66 -25.58
N THR A 269 -2.54 -3.66 -24.45
CA THR A 269 -2.21 -4.89 -23.72
C THR A 269 -3.47 -5.60 -23.21
N LEU A 270 -4.44 -4.85 -22.65
CA LEU A 270 -5.72 -5.40 -22.20
C LEU A 270 -6.46 -6.10 -23.37
N TYR A 271 -6.50 -5.48 -24.53
CA TYR A 271 -7.13 -6.06 -25.71
C TYR A 271 -6.48 -7.40 -26.07
N GLN A 272 -5.15 -7.48 -26.12
CA GLN A 272 -4.43 -8.73 -26.42
C GLN A 272 -4.76 -9.83 -25.41
N GLN A 273 -4.75 -9.50 -24.11
CA GLN A 273 -5.11 -10.44 -23.04
C GLN A 273 -6.56 -10.94 -23.16
N GLN A 274 -7.51 -10.04 -23.38
CA GLN A 274 -8.93 -10.37 -23.52
C GLN A 274 -9.22 -11.17 -24.79
N LYS A 275 -8.56 -10.84 -25.89
CA LYS A 275 -8.65 -11.58 -27.16
C LYS A 275 -8.11 -13.01 -27.00
N TYR A 276 -6.94 -13.16 -26.38
CA TYR A 276 -6.37 -14.47 -26.08
C TYR A 276 -7.30 -15.32 -25.20
N MET A 277 -7.84 -14.74 -24.12
CA MET A 277 -8.78 -15.46 -23.24
C MET A 277 -10.08 -15.86 -23.97
N TYR A 278 -10.57 -14.99 -24.86
CA TYR A 278 -11.77 -15.26 -25.65
C TYR A 278 -11.53 -16.40 -26.66
N ASP A 279 -10.44 -16.37 -27.42
CA ASP A 279 -10.12 -17.33 -28.47
C ASP A 279 -9.84 -18.71 -27.88
N ASN A 280 -9.06 -18.77 -26.81
CA ASN A 280 -8.68 -20.03 -26.14
C ASN A 280 -9.71 -20.52 -25.10
N ASN A 281 -10.81 -19.77 -24.91
CA ASN A 281 -11.85 -20.08 -23.93
C ASN A 281 -11.28 -20.29 -22.49
N VAL A 282 -10.23 -19.54 -22.12
CA VAL A 282 -9.62 -19.53 -20.79
C VAL A 282 -10.10 -18.34 -19.97
N LYS A 283 -10.05 -18.44 -18.63
CA LYS A 283 -10.54 -17.39 -17.72
C LYS A 283 -9.44 -16.57 -17.08
N SER A 284 -8.19 -16.96 -17.28
CA SER A 284 -7.04 -16.30 -16.69
C SER A 284 -5.87 -16.24 -17.66
N VAL A 285 -5.01 -15.28 -17.46
CA VAL A 285 -3.75 -15.05 -18.16
C VAL A 285 -2.76 -14.48 -17.16
N SER A 286 -1.45 -14.69 -17.37
CA SER A 286 -0.43 -14.06 -16.54
C SER A 286 -0.56 -12.53 -16.61
N ASP A 287 -0.24 -11.86 -15.51
CA ASP A 287 -0.24 -10.39 -15.40
C ASP A 287 -1.55 -9.73 -15.84
N ARG A 288 -2.67 -10.44 -15.61
CA ARG A 288 -3.99 -10.00 -16.06
C ARG A 288 -4.31 -8.60 -15.58
N ILE A 289 -4.57 -7.70 -16.52
CA ILE A 289 -5.03 -6.34 -16.24
C ILE A 289 -6.49 -6.39 -15.79
N VAL A 290 -6.76 -5.84 -14.63
CA VAL A 290 -8.10 -5.75 -14.02
C VAL A 290 -8.58 -4.31 -13.85
N SER A 291 -7.72 -3.33 -14.08
CA SER A 291 -8.05 -1.90 -14.10
C SER A 291 -7.21 -1.16 -15.13
N ILE A 292 -7.82 -0.31 -15.95
CA ILE A 292 -7.11 0.52 -16.92
C ILE A 292 -6.32 1.62 -16.20
N HIS A 293 -6.92 2.24 -15.19
CA HIS A 293 -6.29 3.34 -14.44
C HIS A 293 -5.21 2.86 -13.47
N GLN A 294 -5.35 1.64 -12.96
CA GLN A 294 -4.43 1.01 -12.00
C GLN A 294 -3.96 -0.33 -12.56
N PRO A 295 -3.16 -0.35 -13.64
CA PRO A 295 -2.78 -1.58 -14.35
C PRO A 295 -1.86 -2.51 -13.54
N HIS A 296 -1.30 -2.04 -12.42
CA HIS A 296 -0.49 -2.83 -11.49
C HIS A 296 -1.31 -3.71 -10.56
N ILE A 297 -2.61 -3.43 -10.40
CA ILE A 297 -3.49 -4.25 -9.55
C ILE A 297 -3.68 -5.63 -10.17
N ARG A 298 -3.59 -6.67 -9.32
CA ARG A 298 -3.77 -8.07 -9.70
C ARG A 298 -4.87 -8.74 -8.90
N PRO A 299 -5.47 -9.83 -9.44
CA PRO A 299 -6.39 -10.66 -8.68
C PRO A 299 -5.62 -11.47 -7.63
N ILE A 300 -6.01 -11.37 -6.37
CA ILE A 300 -5.47 -12.14 -5.24
C ILE A 300 -6.53 -13.16 -4.85
N VAL A 301 -6.25 -14.44 -5.10
CA VAL A 301 -7.16 -15.53 -4.75
C VAL A 301 -7.06 -15.81 -3.25
N ARG A 302 -8.16 -15.68 -2.54
CA ARG A 302 -8.28 -16.03 -1.11
C ARG A 302 -9.34 -17.12 -0.96
N GLY A 303 -9.00 -18.21 -0.29
CA GLY A 303 -9.91 -19.33 -0.06
C GLY A 303 -11.07 -19.07 0.92
N LYS A 304 -11.47 -17.80 1.13
CA LYS A 304 -12.55 -17.43 2.06
C LYS A 304 -13.93 -17.61 1.43
N ALA A 305 -14.90 -18.07 2.20
CA ALA A 305 -16.25 -18.40 1.73
C ALA A 305 -17.06 -17.22 1.14
N GLY A 306 -16.72 -15.98 1.48
CA GLY A 306 -17.48 -14.77 1.04
C GLY A 306 -16.90 -14.02 -0.15
N ALA A 307 -15.59 -14.10 -0.39
CA ALA A 307 -14.92 -13.43 -1.51
C ALA A 307 -13.72 -14.27 -1.95
N HIS A 308 -13.90 -15.00 -3.06
CA HIS A 308 -12.83 -15.86 -3.58
C HIS A 308 -11.65 -15.09 -4.16
N THR A 309 -11.85 -13.86 -4.61
CA THR A 309 -10.82 -13.04 -5.23
C THR A 309 -10.95 -11.61 -4.74
N GLU A 310 -9.87 -11.06 -4.23
CA GLU A 310 -9.70 -9.65 -3.88
C GLU A 310 -8.76 -9.00 -4.90
N PHE A 311 -8.82 -7.69 -5.05
CA PHE A 311 -8.01 -6.91 -6.00
C PHE A 311 -7.32 -5.79 -5.24
N GLY A 312 -6.01 -5.79 -5.20
CA GLY A 312 -5.27 -4.80 -4.42
C GLY A 312 -3.83 -5.21 -4.16
N ALA A 313 -3.26 -4.72 -3.07
CA ALA A 313 -1.95 -5.13 -2.60
C ALA A 313 -2.06 -6.25 -1.56
N LYS A 314 -1.13 -7.19 -1.58
CA LYS A 314 -0.92 -8.13 -0.49
C LYS A 314 0.21 -7.60 0.38
N ILE A 315 -0.06 -7.44 1.67
CA ILE A 315 0.91 -6.97 2.65
C ILE A 315 1.21 -8.07 3.65
N SER A 316 2.47 -8.18 4.05
CA SER A 316 2.93 -9.03 5.14
C SER A 316 3.46 -8.16 6.27
N ILE A 317 3.07 -8.45 7.49
CA ILE A 317 3.53 -7.73 8.69
C ILE A 317 4.09 -8.68 9.73
N SER A 318 5.04 -8.19 10.50
CA SER A 318 5.47 -8.78 11.75
C SER A 318 5.10 -7.89 12.93
N VAL A 319 4.75 -8.53 14.05
CA VAL A 319 4.45 -7.83 15.30
C VAL A 319 5.41 -8.33 16.35
N VAL A 320 6.12 -7.40 17.00
CA VAL A 320 7.09 -7.64 18.06
C VAL A 320 6.82 -6.66 19.18
N ASP A 321 6.61 -7.12 20.40
CA ASP A 321 6.34 -6.30 21.60
C ASP A 321 5.25 -5.24 21.40
N GLY A 322 4.23 -5.61 20.61
CA GLY A 322 3.12 -4.70 20.27
C GLY A 322 3.43 -3.69 19.16
N TRP A 323 4.64 -3.63 18.63
CA TRP A 323 5.00 -2.85 17.45
C TRP A 323 4.75 -3.63 16.16
N SER A 324 4.24 -2.97 15.13
CA SER A 324 3.94 -3.61 13.85
C SER A 324 4.89 -3.11 12.75
N PHE A 325 5.64 -4.02 12.16
CA PHE A 325 6.53 -3.73 11.04
C PHE A 325 5.89 -4.18 9.72
N LEU A 326 5.98 -3.34 8.69
CA LEU A 326 5.56 -3.68 7.34
C LEU A 326 6.74 -4.35 6.61
N ASP A 327 6.68 -5.67 6.47
CA ASP A 327 7.79 -6.45 5.90
C ASP A 327 7.74 -6.46 4.37
N THR A 328 6.57 -6.74 3.79
CA THR A 328 6.40 -6.88 2.33
C THR A 328 5.12 -6.20 1.86
N ILE A 329 5.20 -5.50 0.72
CA ILE A 329 4.05 -5.03 -0.07
C ILE A 329 4.23 -5.57 -1.48
N ASN A 330 3.24 -6.30 -1.98
CA ASN A 330 3.26 -6.77 -3.35
C ASN A 330 1.85 -6.71 -3.96
N PHE A 331 1.76 -6.29 -5.21
CA PHE A 331 0.51 -6.32 -5.97
C PHE A 331 0.27 -7.67 -6.65
N ASP A 332 1.30 -8.49 -6.82
CA ASP A 332 1.17 -9.86 -7.28
C ASP A 332 0.85 -10.81 -6.12
N ALA A 333 0.07 -11.85 -6.42
CA ALA A 333 -0.22 -12.88 -5.45
C ALA A 333 1.06 -13.70 -5.17
N TYR A 334 1.49 -13.72 -3.92
CA TYR A 334 2.61 -14.55 -3.46
C TYR A 334 2.16 -15.52 -2.36
N ASN A 335 2.92 -16.59 -2.17
CA ASN A 335 2.67 -17.52 -1.09
C ASN A 335 3.24 -16.93 0.23
N GLU A 336 2.37 -16.65 1.19
CA GLU A 336 2.75 -16.12 2.52
C GLU A 336 3.78 -17.01 3.22
N GLY A 337 3.64 -18.32 3.05
CA GLY A 337 4.54 -19.29 3.68
C GLY A 337 6.02 -19.16 3.28
N THR A 338 6.35 -18.43 2.21
CA THR A 338 7.74 -18.19 1.81
C THR A 338 8.39 -17.00 2.54
N GLU A 339 7.60 -16.16 3.21
CA GLU A 339 8.06 -14.92 3.83
C GLU A 339 8.69 -15.13 5.21
N LEU A 340 8.38 -16.23 5.93
CA LEU A 340 8.75 -16.42 7.34
C LEU A 340 10.27 -16.30 7.58
N ILE A 341 11.08 -16.90 6.72
CA ILE A 341 12.55 -16.88 6.88
C ILE A 341 13.06 -15.44 6.77
N SER A 342 12.58 -14.71 5.76
CA SER A 342 12.94 -13.30 5.59
C SER A 342 12.53 -12.44 6.78
N GLN A 343 11.34 -12.68 7.35
CA GLN A 343 10.83 -11.98 8.52
C GLN A 343 11.65 -12.28 9.78
N ILE A 344 12.07 -13.53 9.98
CA ILE A 344 12.95 -13.92 11.08
C ILE A 344 14.35 -13.28 10.92
N GLU A 345 14.89 -13.23 9.70
CA GLU A 345 16.16 -12.56 9.44
C GLU A 345 16.07 -11.04 9.67
N GLN A 346 14.96 -10.42 9.29
CA GLN A 346 14.71 -9.01 9.61
C GLN A 346 14.60 -8.78 11.14
N TYR A 347 13.98 -9.71 11.87
CA TYR A 347 13.97 -9.68 13.33
C TYR A 347 15.38 -9.69 13.89
N LYS A 348 16.23 -10.64 13.44
CA LYS A 348 17.63 -10.71 13.87
C LYS A 348 18.42 -9.44 13.55
N ASN A 349 18.22 -8.89 12.35
CA ASN A 349 18.91 -7.65 11.95
C ASN A 349 18.50 -6.45 12.83
N ARG A 350 17.24 -6.38 13.29
CA ARG A 350 16.72 -5.31 14.16
C ARG A 350 17.18 -5.45 15.61
N PHE A 351 17.24 -6.67 16.11
CA PHE A 351 17.42 -6.95 17.56
C PHE A 351 18.77 -7.56 17.91
N GLY A 352 19.55 -8.04 16.91
CA GLY A 352 20.84 -8.68 17.11
C GLY A 352 20.78 -10.18 17.47
N TYR A 353 19.58 -10.72 17.75
CA TYR A 353 19.35 -12.13 18.12
C TYR A 353 18.11 -12.69 17.41
N TYR A 354 18.00 -14.02 17.37
CA TYR A 354 16.81 -14.67 16.85
C TYR A 354 15.66 -14.67 17.87
N PRO A 355 14.39 -14.75 17.45
CA PRO A 355 13.27 -14.93 18.36
C PRO A 355 13.27 -16.33 18.97
N GLU A 356 12.81 -16.49 20.21
CA GLU A 356 12.53 -17.79 20.84
C GLU A 356 11.38 -18.51 20.15
N SER A 357 10.36 -17.74 19.72
CA SER A 357 9.19 -18.28 19.06
C SER A 357 8.68 -17.43 17.93
N ALA A 358 8.15 -18.11 16.89
CA ALA A 358 7.47 -17.52 15.76
C ALA A 358 6.00 -17.99 15.75
N HIS A 359 5.07 -17.05 15.85
CA HIS A 359 3.63 -17.30 15.85
C HIS A 359 3.06 -16.96 14.47
N ALA A 360 2.59 -17.99 13.76
CA ALA A 360 2.16 -17.86 12.37
C ALA A 360 0.98 -18.80 12.06
N ASP A 361 0.26 -18.53 10.97
CA ASP A 361 -0.80 -19.44 10.50
C ASP A 361 -0.21 -20.74 9.90
N LYS A 362 -1.07 -21.73 9.70
CA LYS A 362 -0.69 -23.06 9.18
C LYS A 362 0.08 -23.02 7.86
N ILE A 363 -0.20 -22.03 7.01
CA ILE A 363 0.45 -21.86 5.70
C ILE A 363 1.97 -21.63 5.83
N TYR A 364 2.41 -21.03 6.93
CA TYR A 364 3.83 -20.78 7.21
C TYR A 364 4.58 -22.05 7.70
N ARG A 365 3.86 -23.13 8.03
CA ARG A 365 4.46 -24.36 8.59
C ARG A 365 4.90 -25.36 7.52
N ASN A 366 5.41 -24.86 6.39
CA ASN A 366 6.01 -25.72 5.36
C ASN A 366 7.29 -26.41 5.86
N LYS A 367 7.80 -27.37 5.08
CA LYS A 367 8.97 -28.17 5.46
C LYS A 367 10.23 -27.31 5.63
N GLU A 368 10.40 -26.33 4.78
CA GLU A 368 11.57 -25.45 4.74
C GLU A 368 11.62 -24.55 5.99
N ASN A 369 10.54 -23.85 6.29
CA ASN A 369 10.42 -22.99 7.46
C ASN A 369 10.64 -23.76 8.77
N ARG A 370 10.07 -24.97 8.88
CA ARG A 370 10.26 -25.82 10.06
C ARG A 370 11.71 -26.25 10.21
N LYS A 371 12.39 -26.60 9.11
CA LYS A 371 13.81 -26.96 9.12
C LYS A 371 14.65 -25.76 9.54
N TYR A 372 14.36 -24.59 8.98
CA TYR A 372 15.04 -23.34 9.32
C TYR A 372 14.89 -23.00 10.80
N CYS A 373 13.67 -22.96 11.31
CA CYS A 373 13.39 -22.67 12.72
C CYS A 373 14.09 -23.69 13.66
N LYS A 374 14.05 -24.97 13.34
CA LYS A 374 14.74 -26.00 14.13
C LYS A 374 16.26 -25.77 14.17
N ASN A 375 16.89 -25.42 13.05
CA ASN A 375 18.33 -25.18 12.97
C ASN A 375 18.78 -23.95 13.80
N HIS A 376 17.89 -22.99 14.03
CA HIS A 376 18.15 -21.78 14.80
C HIS A 376 17.54 -21.81 16.21
N GLY A 377 17.05 -22.96 16.66
CA GLY A 377 16.45 -23.07 18.01
C GLY A 377 15.14 -22.28 18.20
N ILE A 378 14.43 -21.98 17.10
CA ILE A 378 13.21 -21.17 17.12
C ILE A 378 12.00 -22.10 17.20
N ARG A 379 11.13 -21.88 18.17
CA ARG A 379 9.85 -22.59 18.28
C ARG A 379 8.83 -21.97 17.33
N ILE A 380 8.33 -22.76 16.38
CA ILE A 380 7.21 -22.33 15.50
C ILE A 380 5.87 -22.78 16.11
N SER A 381 4.92 -21.85 16.26
CA SER A 381 3.59 -22.10 16.85
C SER A 381 2.75 -23.09 16.04
N GLY A 382 1.74 -23.66 16.70
CA GLY A 382 0.73 -24.52 16.09
C GLY A 382 0.88 -26.02 16.46
N PRO A 383 0.00 -26.89 15.96
CA PRO A 383 -0.11 -28.27 16.42
C PRO A 383 1.18 -29.06 16.21
N CYS A 384 1.53 -29.90 17.18
CA CYS A 384 2.63 -30.84 17.04
C CYS A 384 2.40 -31.79 15.85
N LEU A 385 3.49 -32.15 15.17
CA LEU A 385 3.44 -33.07 14.04
C LEU A 385 3.48 -34.51 14.54
N GLY A 386 2.76 -35.39 13.85
CA GLY A 386 2.72 -36.78 14.14
C GLY A 386 1.51 -37.19 14.98
N ARG A 387 1.54 -38.43 15.47
CA ARG A 387 0.46 -38.98 16.31
C ARG A 387 0.48 -38.26 17.68
N PRO A 388 -0.68 -37.83 18.21
CA PRO A 388 -0.74 -37.23 19.55
C PRO A 388 -0.13 -38.19 20.60
N PRO A 389 0.53 -37.65 21.64
CA PRO A 389 1.05 -38.45 22.73
C PRO A 389 -0.03 -39.34 23.33
N LYS A 390 0.35 -40.58 23.73
CA LYS A 390 -0.55 -41.47 24.44
C LYS A 390 -0.83 -40.96 25.88
N ASP A 391 0.15 -40.26 26.46
CA ASP A 391 0.04 -39.66 27.77
C ASP A 391 -0.96 -38.47 27.75
N MET A 392 -1.97 -38.57 28.59
CA MET A 392 -3.03 -37.59 28.71
C MET A 392 -2.52 -36.24 29.27
N MET A 393 -1.51 -36.26 30.15
CA MET A 393 -0.92 -35.06 30.74
C MET A 393 -0.17 -34.25 29.66
N LEU A 394 0.73 -34.89 28.92
CA LEU A 394 1.45 -34.30 27.81
C LEU A 394 0.49 -33.76 26.70
N ARG A 395 -0.59 -34.51 26.45
CA ARG A 395 -1.62 -34.05 25.49
C ARG A 395 -2.37 -32.84 25.95
N LYS A 396 -2.64 -32.70 27.26
CA LYS A 396 -3.29 -31.51 27.86
C LYS A 396 -2.37 -30.30 27.81
N GLU A 397 -1.10 -30.49 28.13
CA GLU A 397 -0.06 -29.45 28.06
C GLU A 397 0.11 -28.93 26.63
N GLN A 398 0.24 -29.82 25.63
CA GLN A 398 0.33 -29.43 24.24
C GLN A 398 -0.89 -28.62 23.75
N LYS A 399 -2.09 -28.97 24.19
CA LYS A 399 -3.30 -28.23 23.85
C LYS A 399 -3.31 -26.85 24.51
N GLU A 400 -2.82 -26.74 25.72
CA GLU A 400 -2.73 -25.46 26.42
C GLU A 400 -1.73 -24.50 25.75
N ILE A 401 -0.54 -25.03 25.39
CA ILE A 401 0.45 -24.26 24.60
C ILE A 401 -0.16 -23.81 23.28
N GLN A 402 -0.87 -24.68 22.57
CA GLN A 402 -1.52 -24.32 21.32
C GLN A 402 -2.57 -23.22 21.51
N ARG A 403 -3.36 -23.28 22.59
CA ARG A 403 -4.36 -22.25 22.91
C ARG A 403 -3.71 -20.89 23.21
N GLN A 404 -2.59 -20.91 23.93
CA GLN A 404 -1.81 -19.71 24.20
C GLN A 404 -1.22 -19.13 22.91
N ASP A 405 -0.65 -19.96 22.05
CA ASP A 405 -0.13 -19.55 20.73
C ASP A 405 -1.23 -18.89 19.85
N GLU A 406 -2.44 -19.45 19.86
CA GLU A 406 -3.59 -18.89 19.14
C GLU A 406 -4.01 -17.54 19.72
N ALA A 407 -4.01 -17.40 21.05
CA ALA A 407 -4.30 -16.12 21.72
C ALA A 407 -3.27 -15.03 21.36
N VAL A 408 -1.98 -15.38 21.35
CA VAL A 408 -0.89 -14.47 20.94
C VAL A 408 -1.07 -14.05 19.47
N ARG A 409 -1.39 -15.01 18.58
CA ARG A 409 -1.59 -14.74 17.15
C ARG A 409 -2.76 -13.77 16.89
N ASN A 410 -3.81 -13.80 17.70
CA ASN A 410 -4.95 -12.91 17.53
C ASN A 410 -4.58 -11.41 17.62
N ALA A 411 -3.42 -11.09 18.21
CA ALA A 411 -2.93 -9.71 18.26
C ALA A 411 -2.71 -9.12 16.86
N VAL A 412 -2.21 -9.90 15.90
CA VAL A 412 -1.98 -9.43 14.53
C VAL A 412 -3.28 -9.15 13.79
N GLU A 413 -4.33 -9.96 14.02
CA GLU A 413 -5.66 -9.72 13.44
C GLU A 413 -6.23 -8.38 13.93
N GLY A 414 -6.03 -8.06 15.21
CA GLY A 414 -6.36 -6.76 15.79
C GLY A 414 -5.64 -5.60 15.10
N ARG A 415 -4.36 -5.77 14.75
CA ARG A 415 -3.57 -4.77 14.01
C ARG A 415 -4.13 -4.53 12.61
N PHE A 416 -4.44 -5.58 11.86
CA PHE A 416 -5.11 -5.44 10.57
C PHE A 416 -6.50 -4.79 10.70
N GLY A 417 -7.25 -5.14 11.74
CA GLY A 417 -8.56 -4.53 12.02
C GLY A 417 -8.45 -3.01 12.25
N VAL A 418 -7.46 -2.57 13.02
CA VAL A 418 -7.17 -1.14 13.25
C VAL A 418 -6.71 -0.48 11.95
N ALA A 419 -5.77 -1.09 11.23
CA ALA A 419 -5.24 -0.58 9.97
C ALA A 419 -6.36 -0.35 8.93
N LYS A 420 -7.24 -1.32 8.77
CA LYS A 420 -8.37 -1.23 7.83
C LYS A 420 -9.41 -0.20 8.27
N ARG A 421 -9.89 -0.24 9.51
CA ARG A 421 -10.99 0.62 9.97
C ARG A 421 -10.57 2.04 10.29
N LYS A 422 -9.41 2.23 10.93
CA LYS A 422 -8.95 3.54 11.39
C LYS A 422 -8.07 4.26 10.37
N TYR A 423 -7.24 3.51 9.64
CA TYR A 423 -6.26 4.07 8.71
C TYR A 423 -6.62 3.82 7.23
N LYS A 424 -7.89 3.47 6.97
CA LYS A 424 -8.47 3.33 5.62
C LYS A 424 -7.75 2.33 4.70
N LEU A 425 -7.05 1.33 5.27
CA LEU A 425 -6.44 0.26 4.48
C LEU A 425 -7.46 -0.80 4.00
N ASP A 426 -8.74 -0.56 4.13
CA ASP A 426 -9.82 -1.37 3.56
C ASP A 426 -10.14 -0.96 2.11
N ARG A 427 -9.63 0.20 1.66
CA ARG A 427 -9.85 0.72 0.31
C ARG A 427 -8.77 1.74 -0.07
N ILE A 428 -7.79 1.34 -0.86
CA ILE A 428 -6.65 2.15 -1.33
C ILE A 428 -6.71 2.47 -2.82
#